data_84c516ccf97e39b2420641381df8045f
#
_entry.id   84c516ccf97e39b2420641381df8045f
#
_cell.length_a   1.000
_cell.length_b   1.000
_cell.length_c   1.000
_cell.angle_alpha   90.00
_cell.angle_beta   90.00
_cell.angle_gamma   90.00
#
_symmetry.space_group_name_H-M   'P 1'
#
loop_
_entity.id
_entity.type
_entity.pdbx_description
1 polymer ?
#
loop_
_entity_poly.entity_id
_entity_poly.type
_entity_poly.pdbx_seq_one_letter_code
_entity_poly.pdbx_strand_id
1 'polypeptide(L)'
;MRDHSSHSGRIDQKSRSPAIYGDATAAGVLQAAGVDRARLLIVAVPQGFQKRRIVELAREANPRIDTAVRTNRASEVAYLKDQGVGLAIMGTREVAFGLLRYALSSLGLSEERAQAIVLTARVSGEGGAFEREADIEFPEATPELREHRDDDLKQ
;
A
#
# COMPACT_ATOMS: atom_id res chain seq x y z
N MET A 1 -3.21 -42.47 -11.15
CA MET A 1 -2.42 -42.17 -9.97
C MET A 1 -1.31 -41.23 -10.42
N ARG A 2 -1.55 -39.90 -10.40
CA ARG A 2 -0.54 -38.90 -10.80
C ARG A 2 -0.22 -38.09 -9.56
N ASP A 3 0.98 -38.28 -9.18
CA ASP A 3 1.65 -37.66 -8.05
C ASP A 3 1.75 -36.16 -8.28
N HIS A 4 1.10 -35.37 -7.46
CA HIS A 4 1.24 -33.90 -7.43
C HIS A 4 2.23 -33.55 -6.32
N SER A 5 3.45 -34.04 -6.50
CA SER A 5 4.55 -33.72 -5.61
C SER A 5 5.06 -32.32 -5.83
N SER A 6 4.99 -31.58 -4.73
CA SER A 6 5.98 -30.59 -4.27
C SER A 6 6.44 -29.55 -5.29
N HIS A 7 5.75 -28.42 -5.30
CA HIS A 7 6.40 -27.16 -5.68
C HIS A 7 7.35 -26.74 -4.53
N SER A 8 8.55 -27.30 -4.55
CA SER A 8 9.63 -26.82 -3.72
C SER A 8 9.98 -25.41 -4.16
N GLY A 9 9.89 -24.46 -3.24
CA GLY A 9 10.18 -23.05 -3.48
C GLY A 9 11.55 -22.85 -4.10
N ARG A 10 11.60 -22.18 -5.24
CA ARG A 10 12.83 -21.80 -5.91
C ARG A 10 13.42 -20.60 -5.19
N ILE A 11 14.59 -20.76 -4.62
CA ILE A 11 15.35 -19.63 -4.01
C ILE A 11 16.03 -18.88 -5.15
N ASP A 12 15.71 -17.59 -5.31
CA ASP A 12 16.46 -16.74 -6.24
C ASP A 12 17.82 -16.39 -5.65
N GLN A 13 18.87 -16.97 -6.25
CA GLN A 13 20.25 -16.79 -5.81
C GLN A 13 20.88 -15.45 -6.22
N LYS A 14 20.21 -14.61 -7.00
CA LYS A 14 20.74 -13.33 -7.49
C LYS A 14 20.55 -12.15 -6.54
N SER A 15 19.61 -12.23 -5.60
CA SER A 15 19.41 -11.20 -4.59
C SER A 15 20.04 -11.64 -3.25
N ARG A 16 20.62 -10.69 -2.50
CA ARG A 16 21.14 -10.95 -1.15
C ARG A 16 20.05 -11.34 -0.14
N SER A 17 18.79 -11.28 -0.53
CA SER A 17 17.64 -11.68 0.28
C SER A 17 17.07 -12.99 -0.22
N PRO A 18 16.84 -13.98 0.66
CA PRO A 18 16.21 -15.24 0.28
C PRO A 18 14.78 -14.97 -0.20
N ALA A 19 14.38 -15.61 -1.30
CA ALA A 19 13.04 -15.55 -1.83
C ALA A 19 12.45 -16.96 -1.95
N ILE A 20 11.19 -17.11 -1.52
CA ILE A 20 10.43 -18.36 -1.62
C ILE A 20 9.26 -18.11 -2.55
N TYR A 21 9.15 -18.93 -3.59
CA TYR A 21 8.02 -18.92 -4.48
C TYR A 21 6.97 -19.93 -3.99
N GLY A 22 5.72 -19.47 -3.82
CA GLY A 22 4.63 -20.33 -3.41
C GLY A 22 3.39 -19.56 -2.99
N ASP A 23 2.30 -20.28 -2.75
CA ASP A 23 1.08 -19.73 -2.17
C ASP A 23 1.26 -19.61 -0.66
N ALA A 24 1.28 -18.38 -0.13
CA ALA A 24 1.45 -18.11 1.29
C ALA A 24 0.26 -18.62 2.15
N THR A 25 -0.85 -19.04 1.54
CA THR A 25 -1.96 -19.69 2.24
C THR A 25 -1.79 -21.21 2.33
N ALA A 26 -0.81 -21.77 1.63
CA ALA A 26 -0.51 -23.19 1.68
C ALA A 26 0.31 -23.53 2.92
N ALA A 27 0.04 -24.73 3.47
CA ALA A 27 0.77 -25.23 4.63
C ALA A 27 2.29 -25.32 4.33
N GLY A 28 3.09 -24.78 5.24
CA GLY A 28 4.55 -24.86 5.18
C GLY A 28 5.25 -23.72 4.44
N VAL A 29 4.58 -22.94 3.59
CA VAL A 29 5.23 -21.81 2.88
C VAL A 29 5.66 -20.71 3.85
N LEU A 30 4.81 -20.31 4.78
CA LEU A 30 5.15 -19.34 5.82
C LEU A 30 6.21 -19.87 6.79
N GLN A 31 6.16 -21.17 7.10
CA GLN A 31 7.19 -21.82 7.93
C GLN A 31 8.54 -21.84 7.22
N ALA A 32 8.57 -22.20 5.93
CA ALA A 32 9.79 -22.14 5.13
C ALA A 32 10.36 -20.71 5.06
N ALA A 33 9.49 -19.69 5.10
CA ALA A 33 9.90 -18.28 5.20
C ALA A 33 10.36 -17.86 6.61
N GLY A 34 10.23 -18.72 7.62
CA GLY A 34 10.68 -18.44 8.97
C GLY A 34 9.74 -17.55 9.76
N VAL A 35 8.41 -17.65 9.51
CA VAL A 35 7.38 -16.84 10.19
C VAL A 35 7.40 -17.03 11.70
N ASP A 36 7.78 -18.22 12.19
CA ASP A 36 7.91 -18.59 13.60
C ASP A 36 8.87 -17.69 14.41
N ARG A 37 9.88 -17.13 13.72
CA ARG A 37 10.88 -16.24 14.31
C ARG A 37 10.85 -14.81 13.76
N ALA A 38 9.95 -14.53 12.82
CA ALA A 38 9.83 -13.20 12.24
C ALA A 38 9.26 -12.19 13.25
N ARG A 39 9.76 -10.97 13.25
CA ARG A 39 9.25 -9.88 14.07
C ARG A 39 8.11 -9.13 13.38
N LEU A 40 8.11 -9.11 12.06
CA LEU A 40 7.15 -8.40 11.22
C LEU A 40 6.81 -9.22 9.99
N LEU A 41 5.53 -9.27 9.64
CA LEU A 41 5.00 -9.78 8.39
C LEU A 41 4.36 -8.64 7.60
N ILE A 42 4.81 -8.44 6.36
CA ILE A 42 4.19 -7.49 5.43
C ILE A 42 3.38 -8.26 4.39
N VAL A 43 2.08 -8.01 4.32
CA VAL A 43 1.15 -8.64 3.38
C VAL A 43 0.71 -7.63 2.32
N ALA A 44 1.23 -7.79 1.10
CA ALA A 44 0.95 -6.90 -0.02
C ALA A 44 0.18 -7.55 -1.18
N VAL A 45 -0.37 -8.77 -0.99
CA VAL A 45 -1.12 -9.50 -2.01
C VAL A 45 -2.43 -8.78 -2.37
N PRO A 46 -2.93 -8.91 -3.62
CA PRO A 46 -4.12 -8.17 -4.06
C PRO A 46 -5.43 -8.67 -3.43
N GLN A 47 -5.59 -9.99 -3.26
CA GLN A 47 -6.84 -10.63 -2.86
C GLN A 47 -7.10 -10.52 -1.36
N GLY A 48 -8.28 -10.02 -0.98
CA GLY A 48 -8.66 -9.80 0.42
C GLY A 48 -8.74 -11.09 1.25
N PHE A 49 -9.30 -12.17 0.68
CA PHE A 49 -9.40 -13.46 1.38
C PHE A 49 -8.02 -14.05 1.72
N GLN A 50 -7.09 -14.02 0.78
CA GLN A 50 -5.73 -14.50 1.00
C GLN A 50 -5.02 -13.72 2.12
N LYS A 51 -5.18 -12.40 2.17
CA LYS A 51 -4.56 -11.56 3.21
C LYS A 51 -4.97 -12.00 4.61
N ARG A 52 -6.28 -12.21 4.84
CA ARG A 52 -6.79 -12.65 6.14
C ARG A 52 -6.21 -13.99 6.51
N ARG A 53 -6.25 -14.95 5.59
CA ARG A 53 -5.73 -16.28 5.84
C ARG A 53 -4.23 -16.28 6.13
N ILE A 54 -3.44 -15.46 5.42
CA ILE A 54 -2.00 -15.31 5.67
C ILE A 54 -1.75 -14.76 7.06
N VAL A 55 -2.48 -13.72 7.48
CA VAL A 55 -2.36 -13.13 8.83
C VAL A 55 -2.74 -14.13 9.91
N GLU A 56 -3.82 -14.88 9.73
CA GLU A 56 -4.26 -15.93 10.66
C GLU A 56 -3.17 -16.99 10.85
N LEU A 57 -2.70 -17.60 9.74
CA LEU A 57 -1.66 -18.61 9.76
C LEU A 57 -0.34 -18.10 10.38
N ALA A 58 0.01 -16.86 10.10
CA ALA A 58 1.22 -16.28 10.67
C ALA A 58 1.11 -16.12 12.19
N ARG A 59 -0.06 -15.72 12.70
CA ARG A 59 -0.31 -15.57 14.14
C ARG A 59 -0.47 -16.90 14.85
N GLU A 60 -1.03 -17.91 14.19
CA GLU A 60 -1.05 -19.27 14.70
C GLU A 60 0.38 -19.79 14.93
N ALA A 61 1.28 -19.53 13.99
CA ALA A 61 2.69 -19.94 14.08
C ALA A 61 3.52 -19.06 15.02
N ASN A 62 3.20 -17.77 15.10
CA ASN A 62 3.91 -16.79 15.90
C ASN A 62 2.96 -15.73 16.48
N PRO A 63 2.42 -15.93 17.68
CA PRO A 63 1.47 -15.00 18.31
C PRO A 63 2.03 -13.59 18.58
N ARG A 64 3.35 -13.41 18.54
CA ARG A 64 3.99 -12.10 18.78
C ARG A 64 4.35 -11.37 17.49
N ILE A 65 4.03 -11.94 16.32
CA ILE A 65 4.37 -11.31 15.06
C ILE A 65 3.58 -10.02 14.87
N ASP A 66 4.27 -8.93 14.58
CA ASP A 66 3.60 -7.73 14.11
C ASP A 66 3.21 -7.87 12.64
N THR A 67 2.14 -7.19 12.22
CA THR A 67 1.59 -7.36 10.88
C THR A 67 1.28 -6.02 10.23
N ALA A 68 1.76 -5.84 8.98
CA ALA A 68 1.42 -4.72 8.14
C ALA A 68 0.71 -5.24 6.87
N VAL A 69 -0.49 -4.73 6.59
CA VAL A 69 -1.33 -5.24 5.51
C VAL A 69 -1.74 -4.13 4.56
N ARG A 70 -1.43 -4.30 3.28
CA ARG A 70 -1.95 -3.43 2.22
C ARG A 70 -3.37 -3.87 1.85
N THR A 71 -4.28 -2.89 1.75
CA THR A 71 -5.64 -3.10 1.22
C THR A 71 -5.98 -2.09 0.13
N ASN A 72 -7.10 -2.28 -0.56
CA ASN A 72 -7.63 -1.37 -1.56
C ASN A 72 -9.02 -0.81 -1.16
N ARG A 73 -9.54 -1.19 0.01
CA ARG A 73 -10.87 -0.78 0.50
C ARG A 73 -10.80 -0.20 1.90
N ALA A 74 -11.47 0.94 2.10
CA ALA A 74 -11.54 1.57 3.43
C ALA A 74 -12.21 0.67 4.48
N SER A 75 -13.27 -0.05 4.11
CA SER A 75 -13.95 -1.01 4.99
C SER A 75 -13.04 -2.15 5.46
N GLU A 76 -12.10 -2.57 4.62
CA GLU A 76 -11.12 -3.59 4.97
C GLU A 76 -10.06 -3.06 5.94
N VAL A 77 -9.72 -1.77 5.87
CA VAL A 77 -8.80 -1.12 6.84
C VAL A 77 -9.39 -1.17 8.24
N ALA A 78 -10.66 -0.78 8.40
CA ALA A 78 -11.35 -0.85 9.70
C ALA A 78 -11.37 -2.27 10.23
N TYR A 79 -11.80 -3.23 9.42
CA TYR A 79 -11.83 -4.64 9.78
C TYR A 79 -10.46 -5.18 10.23
N LEU A 80 -9.40 -4.89 9.49
CA LEU A 80 -8.03 -5.35 9.83
C LEU A 80 -7.53 -4.72 11.14
N LYS A 81 -7.85 -3.46 11.39
CA LYS A 81 -7.53 -2.78 12.67
C LYS A 81 -8.26 -3.46 13.84
N ASP A 82 -9.54 -3.76 13.69
CA ASP A 82 -10.33 -4.48 14.72
C ASP A 82 -9.79 -5.89 14.98
N GLN A 83 -9.22 -6.52 13.96
CA GLN A 83 -8.52 -7.81 14.11
C GLN A 83 -7.11 -7.66 14.70
N GLY A 84 -6.70 -6.46 15.12
CA GLY A 84 -5.42 -6.21 15.78
C GLY A 84 -4.22 -6.19 14.84
N VAL A 85 -4.40 -5.99 13.52
CA VAL A 85 -3.30 -5.74 12.59
C VAL A 85 -2.61 -4.43 12.97
N GLY A 86 -1.28 -4.46 13.15
CA GLY A 86 -0.52 -3.29 13.58
C GLY A 86 -0.60 -2.13 12.61
N LEU A 87 -0.53 -2.40 11.29
CA LEU A 87 -0.72 -1.41 10.25
C LEU A 87 -1.63 -1.96 9.14
N ALA A 88 -2.76 -1.30 8.89
CA ALA A 88 -3.57 -1.51 7.69
C ALA A 88 -3.54 -0.25 6.84
N ILE A 89 -3.03 -0.35 5.61
CA ILE A 89 -2.82 0.80 4.73
C ILE A 89 -3.58 0.63 3.40
N MET A 90 -4.28 1.67 2.97
CA MET A 90 -4.97 1.67 1.68
C MET A 90 -4.00 2.10 0.57
N GLY A 91 -3.52 1.12 -0.22
CA GLY A 91 -2.49 1.34 -1.23
C GLY A 91 -2.87 2.36 -2.30
N THR A 92 -4.13 2.37 -2.74
CA THR A 92 -4.64 3.35 -3.73
C THR A 92 -4.59 4.78 -3.20
N ARG A 93 -4.87 4.98 -1.90
CA ARG A 93 -4.78 6.29 -1.25
C ARG A 93 -3.33 6.77 -1.15
N GLU A 94 -2.40 5.89 -0.81
CA GLU A 94 -0.98 6.24 -0.75
C GLU A 94 -0.41 6.65 -2.11
N VAL A 95 -0.82 5.96 -3.17
CA VAL A 95 -0.48 6.37 -4.55
C VAL A 95 -1.07 7.73 -4.87
N ALA A 96 -2.33 8.00 -4.54
CA ALA A 96 -2.97 9.30 -4.76
C ALA A 96 -2.24 10.43 -4.02
N PHE A 97 -1.82 10.23 -2.78
CA PHE A 97 -1.04 11.22 -2.03
C PHE A 97 0.35 11.47 -2.67
N GLY A 98 0.99 10.43 -3.17
CA GLY A 98 2.24 10.57 -3.91
C GLY A 98 2.09 11.41 -5.19
N LEU A 99 1.02 11.16 -5.95
CA LEU A 99 0.70 11.93 -7.16
C LEU A 99 0.33 13.38 -6.83
N LEU A 100 -0.48 13.60 -5.78
CA LEU A 100 -0.83 14.95 -5.32
C LEU A 100 0.42 15.75 -4.96
N ARG A 101 1.33 15.18 -4.17
CA ARG A 101 2.59 15.83 -3.81
C ARG A 101 3.39 16.22 -5.04
N TYR A 102 3.56 15.28 -5.98
CA TYR A 102 4.27 15.54 -7.22
C TYR A 102 3.63 16.68 -8.04
N ALA A 103 2.30 16.64 -8.20
CA ALA A 103 1.56 17.68 -8.91
C ALA A 103 1.74 19.07 -8.28
N LEU A 104 1.60 19.16 -6.95
CA LEU A 104 1.78 20.44 -6.23
C LEU A 104 3.20 21.00 -6.41
N SER A 105 4.22 20.15 -6.31
CA SER A 105 5.61 20.56 -6.55
C SER A 105 5.85 20.99 -8.01
N SER A 106 5.25 20.29 -8.98
CA SER A 106 5.34 20.64 -10.39
C SER A 106 4.63 21.96 -10.74
N LEU A 107 3.63 22.35 -9.94
CA LEU A 107 2.94 23.63 -10.03
C LEU A 107 3.66 24.78 -9.28
N GLY A 108 4.88 24.54 -8.79
CA GLY A 108 5.72 25.55 -8.18
C GLY A 108 5.55 25.74 -6.66
N LEU A 109 4.81 24.86 -6.01
CA LEU A 109 4.76 24.88 -4.53
C LEU A 109 6.08 24.35 -3.96
N SER A 110 6.53 24.94 -2.86
CA SER A 110 7.68 24.38 -2.13
C SER A 110 7.35 22.98 -1.59
N GLU A 111 8.35 22.12 -1.47
CA GLU A 111 8.20 20.77 -0.95
C GLU A 111 7.52 20.74 0.44
N GLU A 112 7.84 21.71 1.29
CA GLU A 112 7.25 21.86 2.62
C GLU A 112 5.74 22.15 2.54
N ARG A 113 5.31 23.03 1.63
CA ARG A 113 3.88 23.35 1.43
C ARG A 113 3.14 22.16 0.80
N ALA A 114 3.71 21.53 -0.20
CA ALA A 114 3.14 20.33 -0.81
C ALA A 114 2.95 19.22 0.22
N GLN A 115 3.95 18.99 1.07
CA GLN A 115 3.87 18.02 2.15
C GLN A 115 2.79 18.37 3.20
N ALA A 116 2.67 19.64 3.59
CA ALA A 116 1.65 20.08 4.53
C ALA A 116 0.23 19.85 3.99
N ILE A 117 -0.02 20.13 2.71
CA ILE A 117 -1.31 19.88 2.05
C ILE A 117 -1.61 18.38 2.04
N VAL A 118 -0.64 17.54 1.68
CA VAL A 118 -0.81 16.08 1.70
C VAL A 118 -1.12 15.56 3.10
N LEU A 119 -0.45 16.07 4.13
CA LEU A 119 -0.72 15.68 5.52
C LEU A 119 -2.14 16.06 5.94
N THR A 120 -2.60 17.27 5.59
CA THR A 120 -3.98 17.71 5.84
C THR A 120 -4.98 16.79 5.14
N ALA A 121 -4.75 16.46 3.86
CA ALA A 121 -5.60 15.55 3.10
C ALA A 121 -5.65 14.13 3.70
N ARG A 122 -4.54 13.64 4.27
CA ARG A 122 -4.50 12.36 5.00
C ARG A 122 -5.45 12.36 6.18
N VAL A 123 -5.36 13.36 7.04
CA VAL A 123 -6.18 13.48 8.25
C VAL A 123 -7.66 13.63 7.90
N SER A 124 -7.99 14.50 6.94
CA SER A 124 -9.36 14.71 6.48
C SER A 124 -9.96 13.47 5.84
N GLY A 125 -9.15 12.68 5.12
CA GLY A 125 -9.58 11.46 4.44
C GLY A 125 -9.82 10.27 5.37
N GLU A 126 -9.31 10.26 6.59
CA GLU A 126 -9.61 9.22 7.58
C GLU A 126 -11.05 9.32 8.12
N GLY A 127 -11.68 10.49 8.03
CA GLY A 127 -13.07 10.75 8.43
C GLY A 127 -14.14 10.54 7.35
N GLY A 128 -13.83 9.93 6.21
CA GLY A 128 -14.81 9.70 5.12
C GLY A 128 -15.06 10.92 4.22
N ALA A 129 -14.23 11.96 4.30
CA ALA A 129 -14.44 13.24 3.62
C ALA A 129 -14.02 13.27 2.13
N PHE A 130 -13.64 12.14 1.53
CA PHE A 130 -13.42 12.08 0.07
C PHE A 130 -14.71 12.03 -0.75
N GLU A 131 -15.88 11.97 -0.08
CA GLU A 131 -17.19 12.04 -0.74
C GLU A 131 -17.80 13.46 -0.75
N ARG A 132 -17.16 14.42 -0.11
CA ARG A 132 -17.57 15.83 -0.22
C ARG A 132 -16.56 16.54 -1.09
N GLU A 133 -17.06 17.20 -2.13
CA GLU A 133 -16.33 18.21 -2.89
C GLU A 133 -15.61 19.12 -1.88
N ALA A 134 -14.31 18.91 -1.72
CA ALA A 134 -13.51 19.84 -0.98
C ALA A 134 -13.41 21.08 -1.85
N ASP A 135 -13.92 22.21 -1.36
CA ASP A 135 -13.60 23.54 -1.85
C ASP A 135 -12.07 23.76 -1.66
N ILE A 136 -11.29 23.10 -2.50
CA ILE A 136 -9.87 23.37 -2.61
C ILE A 136 -9.79 24.60 -3.52
N GLU A 137 -9.69 25.78 -2.95
CA GLU A 137 -9.26 26.96 -3.69
C GLU A 137 -7.84 26.68 -4.23
N PHE A 138 -7.79 26.30 -5.49
CA PHE A 138 -6.51 26.29 -6.21
C PHE A 138 -6.09 27.75 -6.39
N PRO A 139 -4.84 28.10 -6.07
CA PRO A 139 -4.33 29.41 -6.45
C PRO A 139 -4.54 29.58 -7.95
N GLU A 140 -5.07 30.73 -8.36
CA GLU A 140 -5.24 31.05 -9.79
C GLU A 140 -3.94 30.76 -10.52
N ALA A 141 -4.05 30.03 -11.63
CA ALA A 141 -2.88 29.70 -12.44
C ALA A 141 -2.14 30.98 -12.80
N THR A 142 -0.88 31.08 -12.41
CA THR A 142 -0.04 32.20 -12.74
C THR A 142 0.02 32.36 -14.27
N PRO A 143 0.12 33.59 -14.80
CA PRO A 143 0.15 33.86 -16.24
C PRO A 143 1.14 33.00 -17.04
N GLU A 144 2.26 32.64 -16.42
CA GLU A 144 3.32 31.81 -16.98
C GLU A 144 2.87 30.38 -17.32
N LEU A 145 1.89 29.83 -16.61
CA LEU A 145 1.32 28.51 -16.87
C LEU A 145 0.31 28.49 -18.05
N ARG A 146 -0.21 29.66 -18.42
CA ARG A 146 -1.12 29.78 -19.58
C ARG A 146 -0.38 29.81 -20.90
N GLU A 147 0.80 30.45 -20.95
CA GLU A 147 1.59 30.55 -22.18
C GLU A 147 2.13 29.19 -22.66
N HIS A 148 2.51 28.31 -21.76
CA HIS A 148 3.03 26.96 -22.12
C HIS A 148 1.97 26.03 -22.73
N ARG A 149 0.69 26.24 -22.43
CA ARG A 149 -0.41 25.38 -22.90
C ARG A 149 -0.86 25.74 -24.33
N ASP A 150 -0.68 26.98 -24.71
CA ASP A 150 -1.13 27.45 -26.04
C ASP A 150 -0.08 27.20 -27.17
N ASP A 151 1.17 26.98 -26.80
CA ASP A 151 2.24 26.63 -27.75
C ASP A 151 2.22 25.13 -28.11
N ASP A 152 1.83 24.22 -27.22
CA ASP A 152 1.75 22.78 -27.49
C ASP A 152 0.54 22.40 -28.36
N LEU A 153 -0.47 23.23 -28.47
CA LEU A 153 -1.67 23.00 -29.30
C LEU A 153 -1.54 23.48 -30.76
N LYS A 154 -0.41 24.08 -31.14
CA LYS A 154 -0.16 24.59 -32.48
C LYS A 154 0.86 23.77 -33.29
N GLN A 155 1.31 22.63 -32.80
CA GLN A 155 2.07 21.63 -33.53
C GLN A 155 1.19 20.40 -33.77
#